data_25d43f994ea9a1a46d27607648e6ab82
#
_entry.id   25d43f994ea9a1a46d27607648e6ab82
#
_cell.length_a   1.000
_cell.length_b   1.000
_cell.length_c   1.000
_cell.angle_alpha   90.00
_cell.angle_beta   90.00
_cell.angle_gamma   90.00
#
_symmetry.space_group_name_H-M   'P 1'
#
loop_
_entity.id
_entity.type
_entity.pdbx_description
1 polymer ?
#
loop_
_entity_poly.entity_id
_entity_poly.type
_entity_poly.pdbx_seq_one_letter_code
_entity_poly.pdbx_strand_id
1 'polypeptide(L)'
;MLLGACDTFRAAANEQIKHWAERLNVDIVSSQHGADSAAVAFDALEAAKSRGRDIVILDTAGRLHTKRNLMKELEKLHRVIKKQDDSAPHHSWLVVDGSLGSNSIEQARVFHKSFPL
;
A
#
# COMPACT_ATOMS: atom_id res chain seq x y z
N MET A 1 -1.29 -14.03 7.86
CA MET A 1 -0.89 -12.88 7.03
C MET A 1 -1.97 -12.59 5.99
N LEU A 2 -2.20 -11.32 5.74
CA LEU A 2 -3.14 -10.88 4.72
C LEU A 2 -2.47 -9.79 3.88
N LEU A 3 -2.63 -9.86 2.55
CA LEU A 3 -2.09 -8.87 1.62
C LEU A 3 -3.20 -7.98 1.11
N GLY A 4 -2.95 -6.68 1.04
CA GLY A 4 -3.87 -5.70 0.46
C GLY A 4 -3.29 -5.13 -0.83
N ALA A 5 -3.99 -5.32 -1.94
CA ALA A 5 -3.57 -4.85 -3.26
C ALA A 5 -4.02 -3.41 -3.47
N CYS A 6 -3.30 -2.46 -2.88
CA CYS A 6 -3.66 -1.05 -2.89
C CYS A 6 -3.10 -0.28 -4.10
N ASP A 7 -2.27 -0.90 -4.93
CA ASP A 7 -1.84 -0.32 -6.20
C ASP A 7 -2.86 -0.67 -7.27
N THR A 8 -3.95 0.09 -7.32
CA THR A 8 -5.12 -0.23 -8.14
C THR A 8 -5.00 0.24 -9.59
N PHE A 9 -4.03 1.09 -9.90
CA PHE A 9 -3.87 1.65 -11.26
C PHE A 9 -2.95 0.82 -12.15
N ARG A 10 -2.05 0.05 -11.56
CA ARG A 10 -1.13 -0.80 -12.32
C ARG A 10 -1.65 -2.23 -12.34
N ALA A 11 -2.20 -2.64 -13.48
CA ALA A 11 -2.73 -4.00 -13.65
C ALA A 11 -1.66 -5.07 -13.36
N ALA A 12 -0.43 -4.84 -13.83
CA ALA A 12 0.66 -5.77 -13.61
C ALA A 12 1.00 -5.94 -12.12
N ALA A 13 0.95 -4.85 -11.34
CA ALA A 13 1.21 -4.92 -9.91
C ALA A 13 0.14 -5.73 -9.18
N ASN A 14 -1.12 -5.53 -9.56
CA ASN A 14 -2.23 -6.28 -8.99
C ASN A 14 -2.14 -7.78 -9.29
N GLU A 15 -1.83 -8.13 -10.52
CA GLU A 15 -1.62 -9.51 -10.92
C GLU A 15 -0.42 -10.15 -10.19
N GLN A 16 0.66 -9.39 -10.04
CA GLN A 16 1.87 -9.87 -9.38
C GLN A 16 1.62 -10.19 -7.91
N ILE A 17 0.94 -9.32 -7.18
CA ILE A 17 0.66 -9.56 -5.77
C ILE A 17 -0.33 -10.71 -5.57
N LYS A 18 -1.30 -10.86 -6.47
CA LYS A 18 -2.21 -12.01 -6.47
C LYS A 18 -1.46 -13.32 -6.67
N HIS A 19 -0.49 -13.33 -7.57
CA HIS A 19 0.34 -14.49 -7.82
C HIS A 19 1.13 -14.90 -6.58
N TRP A 20 1.71 -13.92 -5.87
CA TRP A 20 2.42 -14.18 -4.63
C TRP A 20 1.51 -14.70 -3.53
N ALA A 21 0.30 -14.15 -3.42
CA ALA A 21 -0.68 -14.61 -2.45
C ALA A 21 -1.05 -16.09 -2.66
N GLU A 22 -1.29 -16.47 -3.92
CA GLU A 22 -1.54 -17.87 -4.29
C GLU A 22 -0.36 -18.77 -3.94
N ARG A 23 0.84 -18.36 -4.34
CA ARG A 23 2.03 -19.15 -4.17
C ARG A 23 2.37 -19.40 -2.70
N LEU A 24 2.14 -18.39 -1.85
CA LEU A 24 2.43 -18.46 -0.42
C LEU A 24 1.23 -18.94 0.40
N ASN A 25 0.09 -19.16 -0.25
CA ASN A 25 -1.15 -19.55 0.40
C ASN A 25 -1.55 -18.57 1.51
N VAL A 26 -1.52 -17.27 1.20
CA VAL A 26 -1.97 -16.20 2.11
C VAL A 26 -3.19 -15.51 1.54
N ASP A 27 -4.00 -14.90 2.43
CA ASP A 27 -5.19 -14.18 2.04
C ASP A 27 -4.82 -12.90 1.29
N ILE A 28 -5.66 -12.51 0.35
CA ILE A 28 -5.49 -11.24 -0.37
C ILE A 28 -6.85 -10.53 -0.48
N VAL A 29 -6.80 -9.22 -0.28
CA VAL A 29 -7.93 -8.31 -0.56
C VAL A 29 -7.53 -7.44 -1.74
N SER A 30 -8.33 -7.45 -2.78
CA SER A 30 -8.10 -6.66 -3.98
C SER A 30 -9.42 -6.11 -4.48
N SER A 31 -9.35 -5.17 -5.41
CA SER A 31 -10.53 -4.58 -6.04
C SER A 31 -10.26 -4.40 -7.53
N GLN A 32 -11.25 -3.86 -8.23
CA GLN A 32 -11.13 -3.62 -9.66
C GLN A 32 -10.10 -2.53 -9.97
N HIS A 33 -9.65 -2.50 -11.22
CA HIS A 33 -8.73 -1.48 -11.70
C HIS A 33 -9.28 -0.07 -11.46
N GLY A 34 -8.43 0.80 -10.92
CA GLY A 34 -8.80 2.18 -10.65
C GLY A 34 -9.63 2.40 -9.39
N ALA A 35 -9.85 1.37 -8.58
CA ALA A 35 -10.56 1.51 -7.32
C ALA A 35 -9.80 2.44 -6.35
N ASP A 36 -10.52 2.98 -5.37
CA ASP A 36 -9.90 3.81 -4.33
C ASP A 36 -8.99 2.95 -3.45
N SER A 37 -7.71 3.25 -3.45
CA SER A 37 -6.72 2.50 -2.68
C SER A 37 -6.99 2.52 -1.18
N ALA A 38 -7.51 3.62 -0.65
CA ALA A 38 -7.87 3.73 0.76
C ALA A 38 -9.03 2.80 1.12
N ALA A 39 -9.98 2.60 0.20
CA ALA A 39 -11.07 1.64 0.39
C ALA A 39 -10.55 0.21 0.42
N VAL A 40 -9.61 -0.12 -0.44
CA VAL A 40 -8.96 -1.45 -0.44
C VAL A 40 -8.22 -1.67 0.88
N ALA A 41 -7.50 -0.68 1.37
CA ALA A 41 -6.80 -0.77 2.66
C ALA A 41 -7.78 -0.96 3.82
N PHE A 42 -8.89 -0.22 3.81
CA PHE A 42 -9.94 -0.36 4.80
C PHE A 42 -10.46 -1.80 4.81
N ASP A 43 -10.80 -2.33 3.65
CA ASP A 43 -11.33 -3.69 3.52
C ASP A 43 -10.30 -4.74 3.97
N ALA A 44 -9.04 -4.53 3.66
CA ALA A 44 -7.97 -5.43 4.07
C ALA A 44 -7.84 -5.47 5.60
N LEU A 45 -7.88 -4.33 6.26
CA LEU A 45 -7.78 -4.25 7.71
C LEU A 45 -9.01 -4.87 8.38
N GLU A 46 -10.20 -4.64 7.86
CA GLU A 46 -11.42 -5.25 8.35
C GLU A 46 -11.40 -6.78 8.19
N ALA A 47 -10.96 -7.24 7.02
CA ALA A 47 -10.84 -8.69 6.77
C ALA A 47 -9.83 -9.35 7.72
N ALA A 48 -8.71 -8.68 7.97
CA ALA A 48 -7.69 -9.19 8.90
C ALA A 48 -8.25 -9.33 10.31
N LYS A 49 -9.00 -8.34 10.79
CA LYS A 49 -9.64 -8.39 12.10
C LYS A 49 -10.64 -9.53 12.19
N SER A 50 -11.53 -9.65 11.21
CA SER A 50 -12.58 -10.66 11.23
C SER A 50 -12.04 -12.08 11.06
N ARG A 51 -10.91 -12.25 10.39
CA ARG A 51 -10.27 -13.55 10.16
C ARG A 51 -9.17 -13.86 11.18
N GLY A 52 -8.89 -12.97 12.12
CA GLY A 52 -7.85 -13.15 13.13
C GLY A 52 -6.44 -13.20 12.57
N ARG A 53 -6.17 -12.40 11.53
CA ARG A 53 -4.82 -12.32 10.93
C ARG A 53 -3.95 -11.35 11.70
N ASP A 54 -2.72 -11.77 12.00
CA ASP A 54 -1.79 -10.98 12.83
C ASP A 54 -1.01 -9.94 12.02
N ILE A 55 -0.80 -10.17 10.73
CA ILE A 55 0.04 -9.33 9.87
C ILE A 55 -0.74 -8.94 8.62
N VAL A 56 -0.74 -7.65 8.34
CA VAL A 56 -1.30 -7.10 7.09
C VAL A 56 -0.19 -6.33 6.37
N ILE A 57 0.00 -6.64 5.10
CA ILE A 57 0.93 -5.92 4.23
C ILE A 57 0.13 -5.27 3.11
N LEU A 58 0.24 -3.95 3.01
CA LEU A 58 -0.44 -3.17 1.98
C LEU A 58 0.59 -2.76 0.91
N ASP A 59 0.37 -3.21 -0.32
CA ASP A 59 1.19 -2.81 -1.46
C ASP A 59 0.56 -1.57 -2.09
N THR A 60 1.25 -0.45 -2.03
CA THR A 60 0.72 0.85 -2.47
C THR A 60 1.33 1.30 -3.78
N ALA A 61 0.64 2.24 -4.45
CA ALA A 61 1.14 2.83 -5.66
C ALA A 61 2.44 3.59 -5.42
N GLY A 62 3.39 3.44 -6.32
CA GLY A 62 4.60 4.24 -6.35
C GLY A 62 4.59 5.27 -7.46
N ARG A 63 3.59 5.22 -8.36
CA ARG A 63 3.45 6.12 -9.50
C ARG A 63 1.99 6.37 -9.82
N LEU A 64 1.64 7.63 -10.05
CA LEU A 64 0.36 8.05 -10.60
C LEU A 64 0.63 9.08 -11.69
N HIS A 65 -0.44 9.62 -12.29
CA HIS A 65 -0.33 10.61 -13.37
C HIS A 65 0.49 11.82 -12.96
N THR A 66 0.37 12.26 -11.71
CA THR A 66 1.18 13.35 -11.18
C THR A 66 1.66 12.97 -9.76
N LYS A 67 2.80 13.54 -9.39
CA LYS A 67 3.35 13.41 -8.05
C LYS A 67 2.36 13.89 -6.99
N ARG A 68 1.64 14.97 -7.28
CA ARG A 68 0.65 15.54 -6.37
C ARG A 68 -0.50 14.58 -6.09
N ASN A 69 -1.00 13.92 -7.14
CA ASN A 69 -2.09 12.95 -7.00
C ASN A 69 -1.65 11.74 -6.19
N LEU A 70 -0.44 11.26 -6.42
CA LEU A 70 0.14 10.16 -5.65
C LEU A 70 0.24 10.53 -4.17
N MET A 71 0.75 11.72 -3.86
CA MET A 71 0.92 12.15 -2.48
C MET A 71 -0.42 12.30 -1.76
N LYS A 72 -1.44 12.83 -2.44
CA LYS A 72 -2.80 12.93 -1.88
C LYS A 72 -3.40 11.56 -1.59
N GLU A 73 -3.19 10.61 -2.49
CA GLU A 73 -3.66 9.24 -2.29
C GLU A 73 -2.99 8.60 -1.08
N LEU A 74 -1.69 8.76 -0.93
CA LEU A 74 -0.95 8.24 0.21
C LEU A 74 -1.38 8.89 1.52
N GLU A 75 -1.63 10.18 1.53
CA GLU A 75 -2.13 10.89 2.70
C GLU A 75 -3.51 10.36 3.13
N LYS A 76 -4.40 10.15 2.17
CA LYS A 76 -5.71 9.56 2.43
C LYS A 76 -5.59 8.16 2.99
N LEU A 77 -4.72 7.36 2.39
CA LEU A 77 -4.45 5.99 2.84
C LEU A 77 -3.98 5.99 4.29
N HIS A 78 -3.05 6.86 4.62
CA HIS A 78 -2.53 6.99 5.98
C HIS A 78 -3.63 7.34 6.98
N ARG A 79 -4.51 8.28 6.63
CA ARG A 79 -5.64 8.67 7.49
C ARG A 79 -6.59 7.51 7.75
N VAL A 80 -6.91 6.75 6.70
CA VAL A 80 -7.83 5.61 6.81
C VAL A 80 -7.23 4.52 7.70
N ILE A 81 -5.95 4.22 7.54
CA ILE A 81 -5.25 3.25 8.39
C ILE A 81 -5.28 3.70 9.85
N LYS A 82 -4.98 4.96 10.12
CA LYS A 82 -4.98 5.53 11.48
C LYS A 82 -6.34 5.46 12.15
N LYS A 83 -7.42 5.63 11.40
CA LYS A 83 -8.78 5.52 11.95
C LYS A 83 -9.12 4.10 12.37
N GLN A 84 -8.58 3.11 11.68
CA GLN A 84 -8.78 1.72 12.02
C GLN A 84 -7.99 1.28 13.26
N ASP A 85 -6.76 1.79 13.38
CA ASP A 85 -5.84 1.48 14.46
C ASP A 85 -4.89 2.66 14.64
N ASP A 86 -4.99 3.37 15.75
CA ASP A 86 -4.17 4.55 16.04
C ASP A 86 -2.66 4.26 16.01
N SER A 87 -2.27 3.02 16.29
CA SER A 87 -0.86 2.61 16.29
C SER A 87 -0.35 2.25 14.90
N ALA A 88 -1.23 2.08 13.92
CA ALA A 88 -0.86 1.69 12.56
C ALA A 88 -0.63 2.94 11.66
N PRO A 89 0.17 2.84 10.61
CA PRO A 89 0.98 1.66 10.28
C PRO A 89 2.14 1.51 11.27
N HIS A 90 2.45 0.28 11.63
CA HIS A 90 3.56 -0.01 12.53
C HIS A 90 4.91 0.13 11.83
N HIS A 91 4.92 -0.11 10.53
CA HIS A 91 6.10 0.02 9.68
C HIS A 91 5.69 0.59 8.32
N SER A 92 6.49 1.49 7.80
CA SER A 92 6.31 2.04 6.46
C SER A 92 7.64 1.94 5.73
N TRP A 93 7.66 1.16 4.67
CA TRP A 93 8.88 0.89 3.91
C TRP A 93 8.75 1.44 2.50
N LEU A 94 9.78 2.10 2.06
CA LEU A 94 9.89 2.56 0.69
C LEU A 94 10.89 1.69 -0.05
N VAL A 95 10.44 1.09 -1.14
CA VAL A 95 11.32 0.33 -2.03
C VAL A 95 11.90 1.28 -3.07
N VAL A 96 13.21 1.35 -3.16
CA VAL A 96 13.90 2.22 -4.11
C VAL A 96 14.88 1.40 -4.96
N ASP A 97 15.15 1.91 -6.16
CA ASP A 97 16.17 1.36 -7.02
C ASP A 97 17.52 1.99 -6.64
N GLY A 98 18.42 1.18 -6.10
CA GLY A 98 19.74 1.66 -5.67
C GLY A 98 20.61 2.21 -6.80
N SER A 99 20.27 1.91 -8.05
CA SER A 99 21.00 2.44 -9.20
C SER A 99 20.70 3.91 -9.50
N LEU A 100 19.63 4.47 -8.90
CA LEU A 100 19.24 5.87 -9.11
C LEU A 100 20.06 6.87 -8.29
N GLY A 101 20.89 6.42 -7.36
CA GLY A 101 21.77 7.27 -6.58
C GLY A 101 21.03 8.30 -5.73
N SER A 102 21.42 9.59 -5.84
CA SER A 102 20.83 10.68 -5.05
C SER A 102 19.33 10.87 -5.29
N ASN A 103 18.81 10.45 -6.42
CA ASN A 103 17.37 10.52 -6.72
C ASN A 103 16.56 9.66 -5.76
N SER A 104 17.12 8.55 -5.29
CA SER A 104 16.47 7.69 -4.30
C SER A 104 16.28 8.39 -2.96
N ILE A 105 17.25 9.18 -2.55
CA ILE A 105 17.18 9.95 -1.30
C ILE A 105 16.12 11.04 -1.40
N GLU A 106 16.09 11.76 -2.51
CA GLU A 106 15.08 12.80 -2.73
C GLU A 106 13.67 12.21 -2.80
N GLN A 107 13.51 11.07 -3.44
CA GLN A 107 12.26 10.34 -3.49
C GLN A 107 11.79 9.97 -2.07
N ALA A 108 12.70 9.46 -1.25
CA ALA A 108 12.39 9.10 0.14
C ALA A 108 11.91 10.30 0.95
N ARG A 109 12.53 11.46 0.78
CA ARG A 109 12.11 12.70 1.46
C ARG A 109 10.70 13.11 1.10
N VAL A 110 10.37 13.03 -0.17
CA VAL A 110 9.04 13.39 -0.68
C VAL A 110 7.98 12.45 -0.11
N PHE A 111 8.22 11.15 -0.19
CA PHE A 111 7.28 10.16 0.36
C PHE A 111 7.12 10.31 1.87
N HIS A 112 8.19 10.55 2.59
CA HIS A 112 8.15 10.70 4.05
C HIS A 112 7.24 11.84 4.51
N LYS A 113 7.12 12.91 3.73
CA LYS A 113 6.23 14.03 4.05
C LYS A 113 4.76 13.64 4.04
N SER A 114 4.38 12.83 3.07
CA SER A 114 2.96 12.42 2.89
C SER A 114 2.62 11.15 3.66
N PHE A 115 3.60 10.29 3.80
CA PHE A 115 3.42 9.00 4.48
C PHE A 115 4.71 8.71 5.27
N PRO A 116 4.75 9.01 6.56
CA PRO A 116 5.97 8.86 7.36
C PRO A 116 6.56 7.44 7.29
N LEU A 117 7.80 7.39 6.91
CA LEU A 117 8.53 6.13 6.75
C LEU A 117 9.18 5.70 8.06
#